data_5b44bfadc94989078828b91a853695bd
#
_entry.id   5b44bfadc94989078828b91a853695bd
#
_cell.length_a   1.000
_cell.length_b   1.000
_cell.length_c   1.000
_cell.angle_alpha   90.00
_cell.angle_beta   90.00
_cell.angle_gamma   90.00
#
_symmetry.space_group_name_H-M   'P 1'
#
loop_
_entity.id
_entity.type
_entity.pdbx_description
1 polymer ?
#
loop_
_entity_poly.entity_id
_entity_poly.type
_entity_poly.pdbx_seq_one_letter_code
_entity_poly.pdbx_strand_id
1 'polypeptide(L)'
;MKMITKRGIFLWILAVAFLFGLGFMTYSLVENGDTWVMKTYNTHIYKNGDLIGAGTIKSADGAVLAETQDGKRVYAEDPTVRKATLHTVGDTKGFISSGIQSVYKADLTGYNLLFGVYSIERYGKGNNMRLTIDSRVCAKAYSLLSDYKAGTVGVVNYKTCLLYTSDAADE
;
A
#
# COMPACT_ATOMS: atom_id res chain seq x y z
N MET A 1 58.59 -14.48 -8.62
CA MET A 1 57.36 -15.26 -8.70
C MET A 1 56.43 -15.10 -7.47
N LYS A 2 56.92 -15.19 -6.21
CA LYS A 2 56.09 -15.09 -4.98
C LYS A 2 55.25 -13.77 -4.84
N MET A 3 55.73 -12.63 -5.35
CA MET A 3 54.99 -11.36 -5.28
C MET A 3 53.80 -11.30 -6.26
N ILE A 4 53.96 -11.91 -7.44
CA ILE A 4 52.86 -11.96 -8.45
C ILE A 4 51.71 -12.84 -7.94
N THR A 5 52.04 -13.96 -7.29
CA THR A 5 51.06 -14.88 -6.72
C THR A 5 50.24 -14.19 -5.60
N LYS A 6 50.90 -13.41 -4.71
CA LYS A 6 50.18 -12.68 -3.64
C LYS A 6 49.24 -11.62 -4.19
N ARG A 7 49.64 -10.88 -5.24
CA ARG A 7 48.78 -9.90 -5.92
C ARG A 7 47.60 -10.59 -6.61
N GLY A 8 47.85 -11.76 -7.23
CA GLY A 8 46.77 -12.56 -7.84
C GLY A 8 45.72 -13.02 -6.82
N ILE A 9 46.16 -13.52 -5.65
CA ILE A 9 45.29 -13.94 -4.56
C ILE A 9 44.44 -12.76 -4.06
N PHE A 10 45.08 -11.60 -3.86
CA PHE A 10 44.36 -10.39 -3.43
C PHE A 10 43.26 -9.96 -4.42
N LEU A 11 43.54 -10.00 -5.74
CA LEU A 11 42.57 -9.72 -6.78
C LEU A 11 41.39 -10.71 -6.77
N TRP A 12 41.69 -12.00 -6.55
CA TRP A 12 40.63 -13.00 -6.41
C TRP A 12 39.76 -12.76 -5.19
N ILE A 13 40.31 -12.41 -4.05
CA ILE A 13 39.54 -12.06 -2.85
C ILE A 13 38.66 -10.85 -3.14
N LEU A 14 39.21 -9.83 -3.78
CA LEU A 14 38.43 -8.62 -4.15
C LEU A 14 37.28 -8.93 -5.14
N ALA A 15 37.57 -9.79 -6.14
CA ALA A 15 36.52 -10.22 -7.09
C ALA A 15 35.38 -11.00 -6.40
N VAL A 16 35.75 -11.92 -5.50
CA VAL A 16 34.74 -12.68 -4.72
C VAL A 16 33.94 -11.74 -3.82
N ALA A 17 34.60 -10.80 -3.12
CA ALA A 17 33.90 -9.81 -2.29
C ALA A 17 32.96 -8.93 -3.12
N PHE A 18 33.35 -8.52 -4.32
CA PHE A 18 32.51 -7.75 -5.24
C PHE A 18 31.31 -8.56 -5.72
N LEU A 19 31.51 -9.82 -6.12
CA LEU A 19 30.40 -10.69 -6.52
C LEU A 19 29.42 -10.94 -5.38
N PHE A 20 29.92 -11.10 -4.16
CA PHE A 20 29.07 -11.22 -2.97
C PHE A 20 28.27 -9.93 -2.73
N GLY A 21 28.89 -8.76 -2.87
CA GLY A 21 28.23 -7.46 -2.77
C GLY A 21 27.14 -7.27 -3.82
N LEU A 22 27.39 -7.66 -5.07
CA LEU A 22 26.38 -7.65 -6.13
C LEU A 22 25.22 -8.60 -5.82
N GLY A 23 25.51 -9.82 -5.35
CA GLY A 23 24.48 -10.78 -4.95
C GLY A 23 23.61 -10.24 -3.82
N PHE A 24 24.24 -9.65 -2.79
CA PHE A 24 23.54 -9.01 -1.68
C PHE A 24 22.68 -7.82 -2.14
N MET A 25 23.21 -6.98 -3.04
CA MET A 25 22.46 -5.84 -3.59
C MET A 25 21.26 -6.32 -4.40
N THR A 26 21.43 -7.35 -5.22
CA THR A 26 20.30 -7.92 -6.00
C THR A 26 19.23 -8.51 -5.08
N TYR A 27 19.63 -9.27 -4.06
CA TYR A 27 18.72 -9.77 -3.05
C TYR A 27 17.95 -8.64 -2.34
N SER A 28 18.68 -7.61 -1.91
CA SER A 28 18.08 -6.45 -1.23
C SER A 28 17.12 -5.66 -2.13
N LEU A 29 17.40 -5.57 -3.44
CA LEU A 29 16.52 -4.95 -4.42
C LEU A 29 15.23 -5.74 -4.61
N VAL A 30 15.32 -7.07 -4.65
CA VAL A 30 14.13 -7.92 -4.78
C VAL A 30 13.24 -7.82 -3.54
N GLU A 31 13.84 -7.84 -2.35
CA GLU A 31 13.11 -7.84 -1.08
C GLU A 31 12.53 -6.47 -0.71
N ASN A 32 13.26 -5.38 -0.99
CA ASN A 32 12.92 -4.04 -0.51
C ASN A 32 12.62 -3.03 -1.61
N GLY A 33 12.65 -3.44 -2.88
CA GLY A 33 12.53 -2.51 -4.01
C GLY A 33 11.21 -1.74 -4.02
N ASP A 34 10.11 -2.37 -3.64
CA ASP A 34 8.79 -1.76 -3.46
C ASP A 34 8.82 -0.65 -2.41
N THR A 35 9.39 -0.93 -1.24
CA THR A 35 9.53 0.02 -0.13
C THR A 35 10.39 1.22 -0.52
N TRP A 36 11.47 1.01 -1.29
CA TRP A 36 12.34 2.09 -1.74
C TRP A 36 11.66 3.01 -2.75
N VAL A 37 10.92 2.43 -3.68
CA VAL A 37 10.19 3.18 -4.69
C VAL A 37 9.03 3.96 -4.08
N MET A 38 8.33 3.38 -3.08
CA MET A 38 7.16 3.97 -2.43
C MET A 38 7.48 5.04 -1.39
N LYS A 39 8.67 5.63 -1.39
CA LYS A 39 8.99 6.75 -0.49
C LYS A 39 8.27 8.02 -0.92
N THR A 40 7.78 8.78 0.05
CA THR A 40 6.95 10.00 -0.16
C THR A 40 7.66 11.12 -0.92
N TYR A 41 8.99 11.13 -0.96
CA TYR A 41 9.76 12.08 -1.75
C TYR A 41 9.89 11.72 -3.24
N ASN A 42 9.37 10.56 -3.65
CA ASN A 42 9.38 10.15 -5.06
C ASN A 42 8.27 10.89 -5.82
N THR A 43 8.63 11.98 -6.49
CA THR A 43 7.71 12.84 -7.24
C THR A 43 7.07 12.19 -8.46
N HIS A 44 7.60 11.03 -8.90
CA HIS A 44 6.98 10.25 -9.97
C HIS A 44 5.73 9.50 -9.50
N ILE A 45 5.62 9.22 -8.21
CA ILE A 45 4.51 8.48 -7.62
C ILE A 45 3.60 9.38 -6.80
N TYR A 46 4.17 10.42 -6.20
CA TYR A 46 3.43 11.37 -5.36
C TYR A 46 3.38 12.76 -5.99
N LYS A 47 2.20 13.35 -6.03
CA LYS A 47 1.98 14.74 -6.41
C LYS A 47 1.18 15.44 -5.33
N ASN A 48 1.75 16.48 -4.72
CA ASN A 48 1.15 17.21 -3.60
C ASN A 48 0.79 16.31 -2.39
N GLY A 49 1.52 15.21 -2.20
CA GLY A 49 1.26 14.25 -1.15
C GLY A 49 0.24 13.15 -1.49
N ASP A 50 -0.41 13.24 -2.65
CA ASP A 50 -1.34 12.21 -3.13
C ASP A 50 -0.63 11.20 -4.04
N LEU A 51 -1.03 9.95 -3.92
CA LEU A 51 -0.51 8.83 -4.68
C LEU A 51 -1.11 8.85 -6.10
N ILE A 52 -0.25 9.09 -7.10
CA ILE A 52 -0.68 9.16 -8.51
C ILE A 52 -0.88 7.75 -9.04
N GLY A 53 -2.00 7.52 -9.74
CA GLY A 53 -2.23 6.25 -10.44
C GLY A 53 -2.60 5.07 -9.54
N ALA A 54 -2.88 5.29 -8.24
CA ALA A 54 -3.38 4.24 -7.38
C ALA A 54 -4.76 3.75 -7.85
N GLY A 55 -4.93 2.43 -7.88
CA GLY A 55 -6.18 1.79 -8.27
C GLY A 55 -7.35 2.07 -7.31
N THR A 56 -8.52 1.62 -7.71
CA THR A 56 -9.76 1.80 -6.95
C THR A 56 -9.87 0.78 -5.82
N ILE A 57 -10.24 1.25 -4.64
CA ILE A 57 -10.58 0.41 -3.48
C ILE A 57 -12.09 0.32 -3.39
N LYS A 58 -12.62 -0.91 -3.41
CA LYS A 58 -14.06 -1.19 -3.32
C LYS A 58 -14.36 -2.06 -2.11
N SER A 59 -15.53 -1.86 -1.53
CA SER A 59 -16.10 -2.74 -0.51
C SER A 59 -16.66 -4.04 -1.12
N ALA A 60 -17.05 -4.98 -0.29
CA ALA A 60 -17.66 -6.25 -0.72
C ALA A 60 -18.98 -6.05 -1.47
N ASP A 61 -19.75 -5.05 -1.10
CA ASP A 61 -21.02 -4.66 -1.75
C ASP A 61 -20.83 -3.81 -3.02
N GLY A 62 -19.57 -3.52 -3.40
CA GLY A 62 -19.22 -2.83 -4.64
C GLY A 62 -19.11 -1.32 -4.54
N ALA A 63 -19.38 -0.72 -3.37
CA ALA A 63 -19.22 0.72 -3.18
C ALA A 63 -17.76 1.13 -3.33
N VAL A 64 -17.51 2.26 -3.98
CA VAL A 64 -16.18 2.85 -4.11
C VAL A 64 -15.81 3.54 -2.80
N LEU A 65 -14.74 3.08 -2.16
CA LEU A 65 -14.24 3.64 -0.92
C LEU A 65 -13.13 4.68 -1.15
N ALA A 66 -12.30 4.45 -2.15
CA ALA A 66 -11.31 5.40 -2.62
C ALA A 66 -10.94 5.12 -4.08
N GLU A 67 -10.77 6.18 -4.88
CA GLU A 67 -10.31 6.09 -6.26
C GLU A 67 -9.46 7.29 -6.64
N THR A 68 -8.71 7.18 -7.73
CA THR A 68 -7.93 8.29 -8.27
C THR A 68 -8.66 8.91 -9.45
N GLN A 69 -9.05 10.18 -9.31
CA GLN A 69 -9.64 11.00 -10.37
C GLN A 69 -8.75 12.21 -10.63
N ASP A 70 -8.36 12.42 -11.88
CA ASP A 70 -7.52 13.55 -12.32
C ASP A 70 -6.23 13.73 -11.48
N GLY A 71 -5.60 12.59 -11.09
CA GLY A 71 -4.39 12.57 -10.29
C GLY A 71 -4.56 12.98 -8.82
N LYS A 72 -5.79 13.04 -8.33
CA LYS A 72 -6.13 13.26 -6.92
C LYS A 72 -6.85 12.04 -6.35
N ARG A 73 -6.59 11.75 -5.10
CA ARG A 73 -7.30 10.68 -4.39
C ARG A 73 -8.65 11.20 -3.88
N VAL A 74 -9.72 10.56 -4.35
CA VAL A 74 -11.10 10.86 -3.96
C VAL A 74 -11.62 9.69 -3.14
N TYR A 75 -12.31 10.02 -2.04
CA TYR A 75 -12.89 9.04 -1.11
C TYR A 75 -14.39 8.94 -1.30
N ALA A 76 -15.00 7.95 -0.62
CA ALA A 76 -16.44 7.71 -0.70
C ALA A 76 -17.24 9.01 -0.60
N GLU A 77 -18.23 9.16 -1.47
CA GLU A 77 -19.09 10.35 -1.56
C GLU A 77 -19.91 10.52 -0.28
N ASP A 78 -20.47 9.41 0.24
CA ASP A 78 -21.21 9.42 1.51
C ASP A 78 -20.25 9.68 2.69
N PRO A 79 -20.45 10.78 3.44
CA PRO A 79 -19.60 11.12 4.58
C PRO A 79 -19.61 10.06 5.69
N THR A 80 -20.76 9.37 5.87
CA THR A 80 -20.90 8.32 6.89
C THR A 80 -20.05 7.10 6.53
N VAL A 81 -20.12 6.65 5.29
CA VAL A 81 -19.30 5.56 4.76
C VAL A 81 -17.81 5.93 4.86
N ARG A 82 -17.46 7.16 4.45
CA ARG A 82 -16.09 7.65 4.48
C ARG A 82 -15.50 7.64 5.90
N LYS A 83 -16.25 8.13 6.89
CA LYS A 83 -15.81 8.10 8.30
C LYS A 83 -15.74 6.67 8.84
N ALA A 84 -16.75 5.85 8.58
CA ALA A 84 -16.84 4.47 9.04
C ALA A 84 -15.72 3.57 8.49
N THR A 85 -15.15 3.91 7.33
CA THR A 85 -14.09 3.10 6.68
C THR A 85 -12.73 3.77 6.73
N LEU A 86 -12.58 4.89 7.43
CA LEU A 86 -11.38 5.72 7.45
C LEU A 86 -10.13 4.93 7.85
N HIS A 87 -10.19 4.18 8.95
CA HIS A 87 -9.05 3.42 9.46
C HIS A 87 -8.70 2.23 8.56
N THR A 88 -9.67 1.61 7.92
CA THR A 88 -9.43 0.48 7.00
C THR A 88 -8.84 0.99 5.68
N VAL A 89 -9.40 2.04 5.11
CA VAL A 89 -8.92 2.61 3.84
C VAL A 89 -7.60 3.35 4.06
N GLY A 90 -7.51 4.11 5.13
CA GLY A 90 -6.36 4.95 5.43
C GLY A 90 -6.26 6.17 4.52
N ASP A 91 -5.12 6.83 4.60
CA ASP A 91 -4.80 7.99 3.80
C ASP A 91 -3.53 7.77 2.96
N THR A 92 -3.30 8.65 1.97
CA THR A 92 -2.11 8.60 1.12
C THR A 92 -0.91 9.32 1.72
N LYS A 93 -1.12 10.16 2.74
CA LYS A 93 -0.07 10.97 3.39
C LYS A 93 0.65 10.23 4.51
N GLY A 94 0.09 9.07 4.94
CA GLY A 94 0.70 8.22 5.96
C GLY A 94 0.35 8.58 7.40
N PHE A 95 -0.68 9.39 7.64
CA PHE A 95 -1.19 9.63 8.99
C PHE A 95 -1.79 8.36 9.59
N ILE A 96 -2.46 7.55 8.76
CA ILE A 96 -3.01 6.24 9.14
C ILE A 96 -2.13 5.15 8.54
N SER A 97 -1.09 4.77 9.26
CA SER A 97 -0.09 3.80 8.79
C SER A 97 -0.61 2.37 8.62
N SER A 98 -1.68 2.00 9.34
CA SER A 98 -2.33 0.68 9.28
C SER A 98 -3.35 0.54 8.16
N GLY A 99 -3.74 1.64 7.51
CA GLY A 99 -4.71 1.63 6.43
C GLY A 99 -4.18 0.92 5.17
N ILE A 100 -5.10 0.39 4.36
CA ILE A 100 -4.79 -0.34 3.13
C ILE A 100 -3.94 0.49 2.17
N GLN A 101 -4.22 1.78 2.06
CA GLN A 101 -3.44 2.68 1.21
C GLN A 101 -1.98 2.83 1.65
N SER A 102 -1.69 2.64 2.93
CA SER A 102 -0.32 2.68 3.45
C SER A 102 0.37 1.31 3.34
N VAL A 103 -0.32 0.24 3.67
CA VAL A 103 0.23 -1.13 3.70
C VAL A 103 0.41 -1.69 2.29
N TYR A 104 -0.60 -1.53 1.42
CA TYR A 104 -0.63 -2.09 0.06
C TYR A 104 -0.39 -1.05 -1.04
N LYS A 105 0.34 0.01 -0.73
CA LYS A 105 0.59 1.09 -1.70
C LYS A 105 1.32 0.63 -2.97
N ALA A 106 2.23 -0.33 -2.86
CA ALA A 106 2.94 -0.92 -4.00
C ALA A 106 1.99 -1.68 -4.92
N ASP A 107 1.12 -2.51 -4.34
CA ASP A 107 0.10 -3.24 -5.09
C ASP A 107 -0.90 -2.29 -5.74
N LEU A 108 -1.38 -1.28 -5.00
CA LEU A 108 -2.32 -0.28 -5.49
C LEU A 108 -1.78 0.53 -6.67
N THR A 109 -0.46 0.79 -6.70
CA THR A 109 0.19 1.51 -7.82
C THR A 109 0.63 0.59 -8.95
N GLY A 110 0.49 -0.73 -8.79
CA GLY A 110 0.92 -1.69 -9.78
C GLY A 110 2.44 -1.79 -9.91
N TYR A 111 3.16 -1.66 -8.80
CA TYR A 111 4.61 -1.81 -8.78
C TYR A 111 5.03 -3.15 -9.37
N ASN A 112 6.04 -3.11 -10.24
CA ASN A 112 6.69 -4.29 -10.80
C ASN A 112 8.20 -4.13 -10.69
N LEU A 113 8.90 -5.16 -10.23
CA LEU A 113 10.36 -5.12 -10.03
C LEU A 113 11.15 -4.78 -11.32
N LEU A 114 10.66 -5.21 -12.49
CA LEU A 114 11.34 -4.99 -13.76
C LEU A 114 11.02 -3.63 -14.37
N PHE A 115 9.79 -3.15 -14.21
CA PHE A 115 9.28 -1.94 -14.88
C PHE A 115 9.05 -0.79 -13.91
N GLY A 116 9.22 -1.02 -12.61
CA GLY A 116 8.95 -0.02 -11.57
C GLY A 116 7.45 0.31 -11.47
N VAL A 117 7.14 1.57 -11.29
CA VAL A 117 5.77 2.12 -11.25
C VAL A 117 5.47 2.86 -12.57
N TYR A 118 6.12 2.50 -13.64
CA TYR A 118 5.85 3.10 -14.94
C TYR A 118 4.44 2.72 -15.39
N SER A 119 3.53 3.64 -15.23
CA SER A 119 2.30 3.66 -15.98
C SER A 119 2.63 4.05 -17.43
N ILE A 120 3.05 3.10 -18.24
CA ILE A 120 2.84 3.22 -19.68
C ILE A 120 1.32 3.37 -19.81
N GLU A 121 0.82 4.40 -20.46
CA GLU A 121 -0.63 4.70 -20.59
C GLU A 121 -1.50 3.48 -20.95
N ARG A 122 -0.91 2.45 -21.51
CA ARG A 122 -1.53 1.18 -21.88
C ARG A 122 -1.68 0.19 -20.71
N TYR A 123 -0.90 0.34 -19.62
CA TYR A 123 -0.87 -0.56 -18.46
C TYR A 123 -1.02 0.18 -17.13
N GLY A 124 -1.20 1.49 -17.15
CA GLY A 124 -0.94 2.41 -16.07
C GLY A 124 -2.14 2.79 -15.22
N LYS A 125 -3.10 1.90 -15.06
CA LYS A 125 -4.05 2.00 -13.95
C LYS A 125 -3.55 1.07 -12.87
N GLY A 126 -3.32 1.59 -11.66
CA GLY A 126 -2.98 0.79 -10.51
C GLY A 126 -4.00 -0.35 -10.30
N ASN A 127 -3.62 -1.35 -9.53
CA ASN A 127 -4.46 -2.51 -9.30
C ASN A 127 -5.66 -2.14 -8.43
N ASN A 128 -6.84 -2.59 -8.84
CA ASN A 128 -8.05 -2.43 -8.05
C ASN A 128 -8.07 -3.45 -6.92
N MET A 129 -8.47 -3.00 -5.74
CA MET A 129 -8.64 -3.85 -4.56
C MET A 129 -10.11 -3.95 -4.17
N ARG A 130 -10.53 -5.15 -3.79
CA ARG A 130 -11.83 -5.42 -3.20
C ARG A 130 -11.67 -5.92 -1.79
N LEU A 131 -12.27 -5.20 -0.85
CA LEU A 131 -12.24 -5.54 0.57
C LEU A 131 -13.38 -6.48 0.93
N THR A 132 -13.25 -7.14 2.06
CA THR A 132 -14.30 -8.00 2.62
C THR A 132 -15.33 -7.22 3.41
N ILE A 133 -15.06 -5.96 3.79
CA ILE A 133 -15.98 -5.11 4.54
C ILE A 133 -17.18 -4.69 3.66
N ASP A 134 -18.37 -4.63 4.26
CA ASP A 134 -19.61 -4.12 3.62
C ASP A 134 -19.82 -2.67 4.05
N SER A 135 -19.92 -1.76 3.08
CA SER A 135 -19.99 -0.32 3.34
C SER A 135 -21.25 0.05 4.14
N ARG A 136 -22.36 -0.64 3.90
CA ARG A 136 -23.65 -0.40 4.58
C ARG A 136 -23.57 -0.84 6.03
N VAL A 137 -22.92 -2.00 6.28
CA VAL A 137 -22.73 -2.51 7.65
C VAL A 137 -21.81 -1.58 8.42
N CYS A 138 -20.71 -1.12 7.80
CA CYS A 138 -19.81 -0.12 8.39
C CYS A 138 -20.53 1.19 8.73
N ALA A 139 -21.30 1.74 7.79
CA ALA A 139 -22.06 2.97 8.00
C ALA A 139 -23.10 2.84 9.13
N LYS A 140 -23.78 1.69 9.18
CA LYS A 140 -24.74 1.42 10.28
C LYS A 140 -24.05 1.27 11.63
N ALA A 141 -22.93 0.54 11.69
CA ALA A 141 -22.13 0.41 12.89
C ALA A 141 -21.64 1.77 13.39
N TYR A 142 -21.10 2.60 12.49
CA TYR A 142 -20.66 3.95 12.82
C TYR A 142 -21.80 4.81 13.37
N SER A 143 -22.98 4.78 12.72
CA SER A 143 -24.14 5.56 13.19
C SER A 143 -24.64 5.13 14.57
N LEU A 144 -24.52 3.85 14.92
CA LEU A 144 -24.87 3.34 16.25
C LEU A 144 -23.86 3.73 17.32
N LEU A 145 -22.59 3.91 16.94
CA LEU A 145 -21.53 4.34 17.84
C LEU A 145 -21.50 5.84 18.09
N SER A 146 -22.14 6.64 17.23
CA SER A 146 -22.14 8.11 17.35
C SER A 146 -22.73 8.64 18.68
N ASP A 147 -23.54 7.83 19.36
CA ASP A 147 -24.13 8.16 20.67
C ASP A 147 -23.18 7.84 21.85
N TYR A 148 -22.05 7.22 21.58
CA TYR A 148 -21.06 6.82 22.59
C TYR A 148 -19.77 7.63 22.42
N LYS A 149 -19.06 7.89 23.55
CA LYS A 149 -17.80 8.66 23.53
C LYS A 149 -16.68 7.92 22.81
N ALA A 150 -16.65 6.59 22.92
CA ALA A 150 -15.69 5.72 22.28
C ALA A 150 -16.26 4.30 22.20
N GLY A 151 -15.87 3.55 21.18
CA GLY A 151 -16.30 2.16 21.02
C GLY A 151 -15.88 1.57 19.69
N THR A 152 -15.94 0.25 19.60
CA THR A 152 -15.72 -0.51 18.39
C THR A 152 -16.87 -1.47 18.14
N VAL A 153 -17.22 -1.68 16.89
CA VAL A 153 -18.18 -2.71 16.47
C VAL A 153 -17.51 -3.65 15.50
N GLY A 154 -17.48 -4.93 15.85
CA GLY A 154 -16.98 -5.99 14.96
C GLY A 154 -18.11 -6.89 14.50
N VAL A 155 -18.31 -7.01 13.20
CA VAL A 155 -19.21 -7.98 12.59
C VAL A 155 -18.42 -8.99 11.79
N VAL A 156 -18.47 -10.24 12.22
CA VAL A 156 -17.71 -11.35 11.63
C VAL A 156 -18.66 -12.41 11.11
N ASN A 157 -18.41 -12.87 9.90
CA ASN A 157 -19.10 -14.05 9.38
C ASN A 157 -18.50 -15.30 10.02
N TYR A 158 -19.24 -15.96 10.91
CA TYR A 158 -18.76 -17.11 11.66
C TYR A 158 -18.44 -18.35 10.80
N LYS A 159 -18.97 -18.41 9.56
CA LYS A 159 -18.69 -19.51 8.61
C LYS A 159 -17.42 -19.29 7.81
N THR A 160 -17.12 -18.05 7.46
CA THR A 160 -15.99 -17.70 6.59
C THR A 160 -14.86 -17.02 7.33
N CYS A 161 -15.08 -16.64 8.59
CA CYS A 161 -14.16 -15.84 9.42
C CYS A 161 -13.78 -14.48 8.79
N LEU A 162 -14.57 -13.98 7.84
CA LEU A 162 -14.34 -12.67 7.24
C LEU A 162 -14.94 -11.56 8.09
N LEU A 163 -14.16 -10.50 8.28
CA LEU A 163 -14.58 -9.28 8.96
C LEU A 163 -15.35 -8.38 7.98
N TYR A 164 -16.53 -7.91 8.39
CA TYR A 164 -17.41 -7.05 7.58
C TYR A 164 -17.47 -5.59 8.06
N THR A 165 -16.81 -5.26 9.16
CA THR A 165 -16.74 -3.89 9.68
C THR A 165 -15.32 -3.46 9.94
N SER A 166 -15.10 -2.16 10.01
CA SER A 166 -13.90 -1.55 10.57
C SER A 166 -14.22 -0.91 11.93
N ASP A 167 -13.18 -0.63 12.68
CA ASP A 167 -13.29 0.10 13.93
C ASP A 167 -13.83 1.50 13.67
N ALA A 168 -14.83 1.90 14.43
CA ALA A 168 -15.20 3.29 14.51
C ALA A 168 -14.26 3.93 15.54
N ALA A 169 -13.49 4.89 15.08
CA ALA A 169 -12.43 5.45 15.87
C ALA A 169 -12.89 6.38 16.97
N ASP A 170 -12.01 6.50 17.92
CA ASP A 170 -11.95 7.60 18.87
C ASP A 170 -11.67 8.92 18.11
N GLU A 171 -12.49 9.92 18.27
CA GLU A 171 -12.16 11.33 18.06
C GLU A 171 -11.96 12.00 19.40
#